data_537ab862f078e3d97b20f55b22af90da
#
_entry.id   537ab862f078e3d97b20f55b22af90da
#
_cell.length_a   1.000
_cell.length_b   1.000
_cell.length_c   1.000
_cell.angle_alpha   90.00
_cell.angle_beta   90.00
_cell.angle_gamma   90.00
#
_symmetry.space_group_name_H-M   'P 1'
#
loop_
_entity.id
_entity.type
_entity.pdbx_description
1 polymer ?
#
loop_
_entity_poly.entity_id
_entity_poly.type
_entity_poly.pdbx_seq_one_letter_code
_entity_poly.pdbx_strand_id
1 'polypeptide(L)'
;MLERDGTVIDEAGIDIDTLKSHINQTGSVRGYPGHVESGMEMLEVDADILIPAAMELVITTDNAKRIRTPLIIEAANGPVSADADVILRDRGTVIIPDLYANAGGVTVSYFEWIKNLSRIRFGRMQRRAEETRFGALIEGIENMTGKPFPDELARRAVDGGTEIDLVRSGLEDTMRNSYRVISDVWNREDAAVDLRTAAMMVAVQRIAQSYQSLGI
;
A
#
# COMPACT_ATOMS: atom_id res chain seq x y z
N MET A 1 -6.32 -11.73 12.72
CA MET A 1 -5.12 -11.87 11.85
C MET A 1 -4.80 -13.35 11.75
N LEU A 2 -4.75 -13.89 10.52
CA LEU A 2 -4.42 -15.30 10.25
C LEU A 2 -2.95 -15.44 9.91
N GLU A 3 -2.26 -16.33 10.59
CA GLU A 3 -0.86 -16.69 10.39
C GLU A 3 -0.71 -18.23 10.25
N ARG A 4 0.50 -18.68 9.90
CA ARG A 4 0.79 -20.12 9.71
C ARG A 4 0.45 -20.99 10.92
N ASP A 5 0.59 -20.46 12.11
CA ASP A 5 0.48 -21.16 13.41
C ASP A 5 -0.77 -20.74 14.20
N GLY A 6 -1.78 -20.24 13.52
CA GLY A 6 -3.09 -19.94 14.09
C GLY A 6 -3.58 -18.54 13.79
N THR A 7 -4.66 -18.18 14.41
CA THR A 7 -5.31 -16.87 14.21
C THR A 7 -5.37 -16.11 15.52
N VAL A 8 -5.13 -14.81 15.46
CA VAL A 8 -5.45 -13.89 16.56
C VAL A 8 -6.76 -13.19 16.22
N ILE A 9 -7.72 -13.28 17.13
CA ILE A 9 -9.06 -12.68 17.02
C ILE A 9 -9.26 -11.74 18.21
N ASP A 10 -9.63 -10.50 17.91
CA ASP A 10 -10.04 -9.52 18.92
C ASP A 10 -11.08 -8.60 18.30
N GLU A 11 -12.32 -8.65 18.79
CA GLU A 11 -13.42 -7.80 18.32
C GLU A 11 -13.25 -6.33 18.72
N ALA A 12 -12.48 -6.07 19.77
CA ALA A 12 -12.15 -4.69 20.19
C ALA A 12 -11.01 -4.07 19.37
N GLY A 13 -10.37 -4.90 18.55
CA GLY A 13 -9.20 -4.53 17.72
C GLY A 13 -7.89 -5.03 18.32
N ILE A 14 -7.04 -5.58 17.45
CA ILE A 14 -5.72 -6.10 17.83
C ILE A 14 -4.77 -4.93 18.05
N ASP A 15 -4.11 -4.86 19.21
CA ASP A 15 -2.98 -3.95 19.43
C ASP A 15 -1.77 -4.44 18.63
N ILE A 16 -1.50 -3.74 17.54
CA ILE A 16 -0.46 -4.13 16.56
C ILE A 16 0.95 -4.04 17.17
N ASP A 17 1.21 -3.06 18.04
CA ASP A 17 2.55 -2.87 18.62
C ASP A 17 2.86 -3.97 19.65
N THR A 18 1.90 -4.34 20.47
CA THR A 18 2.06 -5.45 21.43
C THR A 18 2.16 -6.78 20.72
N LEU A 19 1.35 -7.03 19.68
CA LEU A 19 1.43 -8.24 18.88
C LEU A 19 2.77 -8.35 18.15
N LYS A 20 3.25 -7.27 17.55
CA LYS A 20 4.56 -7.23 16.90
C LYS A 20 5.70 -7.51 17.89
N SER A 21 5.61 -6.96 19.09
CA SER A 21 6.57 -7.21 20.16
C SER A 21 6.56 -8.67 20.60
N HIS A 22 5.38 -9.28 20.72
CA HIS A 22 5.23 -10.70 21.02
C HIS A 22 5.86 -11.58 19.93
N ILE A 23 5.55 -11.32 18.66
CA ILE A 23 6.11 -12.08 17.52
C ILE A 23 7.64 -11.93 17.47
N ASN A 24 8.18 -10.74 17.73
CA ASN A 24 9.63 -10.52 17.76
C ASN A 24 10.33 -11.32 18.88
N GLN A 25 9.65 -11.56 19.99
CA GLN A 25 10.21 -12.32 21.13
C GLN A 25 10.04 -13.82 20.97
N THR A 26 8.92 -14.26 20.40
CA THR A 26 8.54 -15.70 20.36
C THR A 26 8.70 -16.35 19.00
N GLY A 27 8.73 -15.54 17.93
CA GLY A 27 8.70 -16.00 16.53
C GLY A 27 7.35 -16.51 16.06
N SER A 28 6.27 -16.32 16.84
CA SER A 28 4.95 -16.92 16.60
C SER A 28 3.84 -16.03 17.15
N VAL A 29 2.62 -16.23 16.67
CA VAL A 29 1.40 -15.64 17.24
C VAL A 29 0.85 -16.47 18.40
N ARG A 30 1.38 -17.68 18.61
CA ARG A 30 0.96 -18.57 19.71
C ARG A 30 1.18 -17.94 21.07
N GLY A 31 0.18 -18.07 21.93
CA GLY A 31 0.23 -17.51 23.29
C GLY A 31 -0.07 -16.02 23.38
N TYR A 32 -0.32 -15.34 22.25
CA TYR A 32 -0.85 -13.98 22.29
C TYR A 32 -2.33 -14.01 22.72
N PRO A 33 -2.84 -12.99 23.45
CA PRO A 33 -4.26 -12.90 23.78
C PRO A 33 -5.13 -12.96 22.53
N GLY A 34 -6.18 -13.77 22.56
CA GLY A 34 -7.06 -13.99 21.41
C GLY A 34 -6.52 -15.00 20.38
N HIS A 35 -5.37 -15.65 20.65
CA HIS A 35 -4.89 -16.73 19.79
C HIS A 35 -5.81 -17.94 19.80
N VAL A 36 -6.14 -18.46 18.61
CA VAL A 36 -6.89 -19.68 18.37
C VAL A 36 -6.10 -20.56 17.40
N GLU A 37 -6.00 -21.85 17.69
CA GLU A 37 -5.51 -22.80 16.69
C GLU A 37 -6.56 -22.95 15.59
N SER A 38 -6.25 -22.48 14.40
CA SER A 38 -7.16 -22.46 13.26
C SER A 38 -6.36 -22.50 11.95
N GLY A 39 -7.03 -22.87 10.88
CA GLY A 39 -6.44 -22.97 9.56
C GLY A 39 -7.08 -21.99 8.57
N MET A 40 -7.04 -22.39 7.31
CA MET A 40 -7.51 -21.56 6.18
C MET A 40 -9.04 -21.29 6.20
N GLU A 41 -9.80 -22.02 7.01
CA GLU A 41 -11.23 -21.76 7.26
C GLU A 41 -11.48 -20.36 7.82
N MET A 42 -10.47 -19.75 8.44
CA MET A 42 -10.55 -18.36 8.93
C MET A 42 -10.61 -17.31 7.82
N LEU A 43 -10.35 -17.66 6.57
CA LEU A 43 -10.63 -16.79 5.42
C LEU A 43 -12.13 -16.62 5.17
N GLU A 44 -12.97 -17.52 5.72
CA GLU A 44 -14.43 -17.56 5.50
C GLU A 44 -15.22 -16.83 6.60
N VAL A 45 -14.53 -16.16 7.53
CA VAL A 45 -15.17 -15.37 8.58
C VAL A 45 -15.93 -14.17 7.99
N ASP A 46 -16.92 -13.70 8.72
CA ASP A 46 -17.64 -12.49 8.38
C ASP A 46 -16.76 -11.27 8.72
N ALA A 47 -16.33 -10.54 7.69
CA ALA A 47 -15.49 -9.37 7.81
C ALA A 47 -15.81 -8.38 6.69
N ASP A 48 -15.64 -7.10 6.93
CA ASP A 48 -15.85 -6.05 5.92
C ASP A 48 -14.77 -6.07 4.84
N ILE A 49 -13.53 -6.40 5.23
CA ILE A 49 -12.36 -6.40 4.33
C ILE A 49 -11.52 -7.63 4.62
N LEU A 50 -11.16 -8.38 3.57
CA LEU A 50 -10.20 -9.48 3.61
C LEU A 50 -8.92 -9.08 2.86
N ILE A 51 -7.77 -9.23 3.51
CA ILE A 51 -6.47 -8.88 2.92
C ILE A 51 -5.57 -10.11 2.91
N PRO A 52 -5.61 -10.96 1.86
CA PRO A 52 -4.65 -12.04 1.71
C PRO A 52 -3.27 -11.44 1.36
N ALA A 53 -2.32 -11.60 2.30
CA ALA A 53 -1.03 -10.91 2.25
C ALA A 53 0.19 -11.85 2.35
N ALA A 54 -0.02 -13.18 2.40
CA ALA A 54 1.06 -14.13 2.65
C ALA A 54 1.34 -15.05 1.47
N MET A 55 0.33 -15.76 0.97
CA MET A 55 0.51 -16.85 0.00
C MET A 55 -0.38 -16.66 -1.24
N GLU A 56 0.08 -17.23 -2.34
CA GLU A 56 -0.70 -17.41 -3.56
C GLU A 56 -1.79 -18.49 -3.38
N LEU A 57 -2.84 -18.42 -4.21
CA LEU A 57 -3.89 -19.44 -4.34
C LEU A 57 -4.54 -19.87 -3.01
N VAL A 58 -4.70 -18.95 -2.07
CA VAL A 58 -5.39 -19.20 -0.80
C VAL A 58 -6.91 -19.14 -0.94
N ILE A 59 -7.41 -18.46 -1.99
CA ILE A 59 -8.83 -18.42 -2.36
C ILE A 59 -8.97 -19.09 -3.72
N THR A 60 -9.62 -20.24 -3.73
CA THR A 60 -9.83 -21.08 -4.90
C THR A 60 -11.32 -21.42 -5.04
N THR A 61 -11.69 -22.19 -6.07
CA THR A 61 -13.06 -22.68 -6.24
C THR A 61 -13.58 -23.45 -5.02
N ASP A 62 -12.68 -24.03 -4.23
CA ASP A 62 -13.05 -24.84 -3.06
C ASP A 62 -13.63 -24.01 -1.92
N ASN A 63 -13.15 -22.78 -1.72
CA ASN A 63 -13.59 -21.91 -0.62
C ASN A 63 -14.29 -20.61 -1.07
N ALA A 64 -14.14 -20.17 -2.32
CA ALA A 64 -14.69 -18.91 -2.82
C ALA A 64 -16.19 -18.73 -2.53
N LYS A 65 -16.97 -19.81 -2.61
CA LYS A 65 -18.41 -19.79 -2.33
C LYS A 65 -18.76 -19.52 -0.86
N ARG A 66 -17.81 -19.75 0.05
CA ARG A 66 -17.99 -19.55 1.49
C ARG A 66 -17.38 -18.26 2.01
N ILE A 67 -16.54 -17.57 1.20
CA ILE A 67 -16.06 -16.22 1.52
C ILE A 67 -17.26 -15.27 1.62
N ARG A 68 -17.34 -14.53 2.71
CA ARG A 68 -18.46 -13.62 3.01
C ARG A 68 -18.13 -12.15 2.85
N THR A 69 -16.86 -11.84 2.77
CA THR A 69 -16.32 -10.47 2.72
C THR A 69 -16.73 -9.76 1.43
N PRO A 70 -17.29 -8.55 1.50
CA PRO A 70 -17.67 -7.77 0.31
C PRO A 70 -16.48 -7.15 -0.42
N LEU A 71 -15.33 -6.98 0.24
CA LEU A 71 -14.13 -6.37 -0.33
C LEU A 71 -12.88 -7.21 -0.04
N ILE A 72 -12.19 -7.61 -1.11
CA ILE A 72 -10.89 -8.30 -1.03
C ILE A 72 -9.80 -7.38 -1.57
N ILE A 73 -8.67 -7.27 -0.83
CA ILE A 73 -7.48 -6.52 -1.26
C ILE A 73 -6.33 -7.50 -1.38
N GLU A 74 -5.88 -7.78 -2.59
CA GLU A 74 -4.83 -8.75 -2.87
C GLU A 74 -3.44 -8.18 -2.59
N ALA A 75 -2.97 -8.29 -1.36
CA ALA A 75 -1.63 -7.85 -0.99
C ALA A 75 -0.53 -8.89 -1.28
N ALA A 76 -0.90 -10.18 -1.40
CA ALA A 76 -0.02 -11.23 -1.94
C ALA A 76 -0.09 -11.27 -3.47
N ASN A 77 0.84 -11.99 -4.11
CA ASN A 77 0.78 -12.28 -5.54
C ASN A 77 -0.21 -13.41 -5.81
N GLY A 78 -1.21 -13.20 -6.67
CA GLY A 78 -2.17 -14.20 -7.09
C GLY A 78 -2.88 -14.97 -5.96
N PRO A 79 -3.36 -14.32 -4.90
CA PRO A 79 -3.99 -15.03 -3.79
C PRO A 79 -5.35 -15.62 -4.16
N VAL A 80 -6.02 -15.06 -5.16
CA VAL A 80 -7.30 -15.52 -5.70
C VAL A 80 -7.07 -16.18 -7.06
N SER A 81 -7.54 -17.42 -7.22
CA SER A 81 -7.47 -18.09 -8.52
C SER A 81 -8.45 -17.46 -9.52
N ALA A 82 -8.17 -17.57 -10.83
CA ALA A 82 -9.00 -17.00 -11.87
C ALA A 82 -10.46 -17.46 -11.80
N ASP A 83 -10.68 -18.75 -11.56
CA ASP A 83 -12.03 -19.31 -11.44
C ASP A 83 -12.74 -18.85 -10.15
N ALA A 84 -12.00 -18.66 -9.07
CA ALA A 84 -12.54 -18.11 -7.82
C ALA A 84 -12.91 -16.63 -7.96
N ASP A 85 -12.14 -15.86 -8.72
CA ASP A 85 -12.43 -14.46 -9.03
C ASP A 85 -13.79 -14.30 -9.70
N VAL A 86 -14.12 -15.16 -10.67
CA VAL A 86 -15.44 -15.18 -11.30
C VAL A 86 -16.55 -15.44 -10.28
N ILE A 87 -16.38 -16.47 -9.44
CA ILE A 87 -17.37 -16.83 -8.40
C ILE A 87 -17.62 -15.67 -7.44
N LEU A 88 -16.55 -15.00 -7.00
CA LEU A 88 -16.61 -13.88 -6.05
C LEU A 88 -17.31 -12.67 -6.66
N ARG A 89 -16.97 -12.32 -7.90
CA ARG A 89 -17.58 -11.20 -8.63
C ARG A 89 -19.08 -11.43 -8.90
N ASP A 90 -19.47 -12.63 -9.31
CA ASP A 90 -20.87 -12.99 -9.51
C ASP A 90 -21.71 -12.83 -8.23
N ARG A 91 -21.07 -12.88 -7.07
CA ARG A 91 -21.67 -12.64 -5.75
C ARG A 91 -21.61 -11.18 -5.31
N GLY A 92 -21.04 -10.30 -6.11
CA GLY A 92 -20.91 -8.87 -5.82
C GLY A 92 -19.70 -8.50 -4.99
N THR A 93 -18.75 -9.42 -4.76
CA THR A 93 -17.48 -9.10 -4.07
C THR A 93 -16.59 -8.23 -4.96
N VAL A 94 -16.14 -7.12 -4.44
CA VAL A 94 -15.17 -6.25 -5.11
C VAL A 94 -13.77 -6.75 -4.80
N ILE A 95 -12.93 -6.91 -5.82
CA ILE A 95 -11.53 -7.33 -5.66
C ILE A 95 -10.62 -6.21 -6.15
N ILE A 96 -9.80 -5.67 -5.24
CA ILE A 96 -8.68 -4.80 -5.60
C ILE A 96 -7.51 -5.70 -5.96
N PRO A 97 -7.11 -5.75 -7.24
CA PRO A 97 -6.20 -6.78 -7.73
C PRO A 97 -4.76 -6.56 -7.27
N ASP A 98 -4.03 -7.64 -7.16
CA ASP A 98 -2.62 -7.69 -6.76
C ASP A 98 -1.73 -6.81 -7.63
N LEU A 99 -1.94 -6.82 -8.94
CA LEU A 99 -1.14 -5.99 -9.87
C LEU A 99 -1.22 -4.48 -9.56
N TYR A 100 -2.19 -4.06 -8.74
CA TYR A 100 -2.24 -2.71 -8.18
C TYR A 100 -1.91 -2.71 -6.68
N ALA A 101 -2.59 -3.53 -5.88
CA ALA A 101 -2.53 -3.44 -4.42
C ALA A 101 -1.12 -3.70 -3.85
N ASN A 102 -0.38 -4.65 -4.42
CA ASN A 102 0.98 -4.97 -3.98
C ASN A 102 2.09 -4.22 -4.74
N ALA A 103 1.75 -3.38 -5.72
CA ALA A 103 2.72 -2.64 -6.53
C ALA A 103 3.57 -1.63 -5.73
N GLY A 104 3.15 -1.29 -4.51
CA GLY A 104 3.90 -0.40 -3.62
C GLY A 104 5.32 -0.90 -3.34
N GLY A 105 5.50 -2.21 -3.15
CA GLY A 105 6.81 -2.81 -2.90
C GLY A 105 7.79 -2.59 -4.04
N VAL A 106 7.35 -2.87 -5.27
CA VAL A 106 8.21 -2.68 -6.46
C VAL A 106 8.44 -1.20 -6.77
N THR A 107 7.49 -0.33 -6.48
CA THR A 107 7.65 1.12 -6.62
C THR A 107 8.75 1.65 -5.70
N VAL A 108 8.79 1.22 -4.45
CA VAL A 108 9.87 1.59 -3.51
C VAL A 108 11.20 1.02 -3.95
N SER A 109 11.24 -0.23 -4.44
CA SER A 109 12.47 -0.83 -5.01
C SER A 109 12.99 -0.03 -6.20
N TYR A 110 12.11 0.49 -7.04
CA TYR A 110 12.49 1.38 -8.15
C TYR A 110 13.10 2.70 -7.65
N PHE A 111 12.56 3.31 -6.60
CA PHE A 111 13.16 4.50 -6.00
C PHE A 111 14.55 4.20 -5.44
N GLU A 112 14.73 3.06 -4.79
CA GLU A 112 16.04 2.62 -4.29
C GLU A 112 17.03 2.40 -5.43
N TRP A 113 16.61 1.78 -6.53
CA TRP A 113 17.43 1.59 -7.73
C TRP A 113 17.89 2.92 -8.34
N ILE A 114 16.98 3.89 -8.53
CA ILE A 114 17.33 5.24 -9.02
C ILE A 114 18.34 5.92 -8.08
N LYS A 115 18.13 5.83 -6.79
CA LYS A 115 19.06 6.36 -5.78
C LYS A 115 20.46 5.75 -5.94
N ASN A 116 20.54 4.44 -6.11
CA ASN A 116 21.81 3.74 -6.29
C ASN A 116 22.51 4.14 -7.59
N LEU A 117 21.76 4.31 -8.69
CA LEU A 117 22.29 4.77 -9.96
C LEU A 117 22.82 6.21 -9.91
N SER A 118 22.07 7.10 -9.32
CA SER A 118 22.42 8.51 -9.25
C SER A 118 23.58 8.81 -8.30
N ARG A 119 23.93 7.85 -7.41
CA ARG A 119 24.93 8.02 -6.34
C ARG A 119 24.71 9.24 -5.45
N ILE A 120 23.52 9.83 -5.51
CA ILE A 120 23.09 11.01 -4.76
C ILE A 120 22.04 10.55 -3.75
N ARG A 121 22.21 10.94 -2.48
CA ARG A 121 21.16 10.71 -1.47
C ARG A 121 19.93 11.56 -1.83
N PHE A 122 18.74 10.92 -1.86
CA PHE A 122 17.49 11.64 -2.07
C PHE A 122 17.39 12.83 -1.11
N GLY A 123 17.05 14.01 -1.68
CA GLY A 123 16.80 15.21 -0.89
C GLY A 123 18.04 16.02 -0.48
N ARG A 124 19.28 15.59 -0.71
CA ARG A 124 20.45 16.34 -0.23
C ARG A 124 20.60 17.73 -0.86
N MET A 125 20.31 17.87 -2.16
CA MET A 125 20.34 19.19 -2.83
C MET A 125 19.12 20.02 -2.47
N GLN A 126 17.96 19.36 -2.38
CA GLN A 126 16.69 19.98 -2.02
C GLN A 126 16.71 20.46 -0.57
N ARG A 127 17.27 19.66 0.34
CA ARG A 127 17.44 20.02 1.76
C ARG A 127 18.18 21.33 1.95
N ARG A 128 19.31 21.56 1.27
CA ARG A 128 20.06 22.82 1.37
C ARG A 128 19.26 24.04 0.89
N ALA A 129 18.48 23.85 -0.20
CA ALA A 129 17.64 24.93 -0.71
C ALA A 129 16.48 25.23 0.26
N GLU A 130 15.91 24.20 0.89
CA GLU A 130 14.87 24.33 1.90
C GLU A 130 15.41 24.95 3.19
N GLU A 131 16.55 24.50 3.69
CA GLU A 131 17.25 25.10 4.84
C GLU A 131 17.47 26.61 4.65
N THR A 132 17.94 27.01 3.46
CA THR A 132 18.14 28.44 3.13
C THR A 132 16.82 29.20 3.07
N ARG A 133 15.79 28.62 2.46
CA ARG A 133 14.48 29.26 2.31
C ARG A 133 13.77 29.41 3.65
N PHE A 134 13.72 28.36 4.45
CA PHE A 134 13.08 28.40 5.76
C PHE A 134 13.87 29.27 6.74
N GLY A 135 15.20 29.23 6.70
CA GLY A 135 16.05 30.15 7.48
C GLY A 135 15.71 31.62 7.22
N ALA A 136 15.64 32.02 5.96
CA ALA A 136 15.25 33.38 5.59
C ALA A 136 13.82 33.76 5.99
N LEU A 137 12.89 32.80 5.94
CA LEU A 137 11.50 33.01 6.40
C LEU A 137 11.43 33.22 7.92
N ILE A 138 12.14 32.40 8.68
CA ILE A 138 12.24 32.50 10.15
C ILE A 138 12.84 33.85 10.54
N GLU A 139 13.94 34.24 9.93
CA GLU A 139 14.58 35.54 10.15
C GLU A 139 13.62 36.70 9.84
N GLY A 140 12.88 36.60 8.75
CA GLY A 140 11.84 37.57 8.40
C GLY A 140 10.73 37.68 9.46
N ILE A 141 10.26 36.57 9.99
CA ILE A 141 9.24 36.54 11.05
C ILE A 141 9.79 37.14 12.35
N GLU A 142 11.01 36.81 12.74
CA GLU A 142 11.67 37.37 13.92
C GLU A 142 11.83 38.89 13.81
N ASN A 143 12.26 39.38 12.66
CA ASN A 143 12.39 40.80 12.38
C ASN A 143 11.06 41.55 12.41
N MET A 144 9.97 40.93 11.92
CA MET A 144 8.63 41.54 11.90
C MET A 144 7.97 41.53 13.27
N THR A 145 8.20 40.50 14.07
CA THR A 145 7.51 40.31 15.36
C THR A 145 8.31 40.79 16.56
N GLY A 146 9.61 40.97 16.40
CA GLY A 146 10.54 41.27 17.49
C GLY A 146 10.67 40.14 18.54
N LYS A 147 10.21 38.92 18.20
CA LYS A 147 10.25 37.75 19.07
C LYS A 147 11.06 36.63 18.43
N PRO A 148 11.87 35.91 19.21
CA PRO A 148 12.59 34.75 18.69
C PRO A 148 11.62 33.66 18.26
N PHE A 149 11.93 32.99 17.14
CA PHE A 149 11.15 31.84 16.67
C PHE A 149 11.46 30.64 17.58
N PRO A 150 10.45 29.84 18.00
CA PRO A 150 10.68 28.69 18.89
C PRO A 150 11.66 27.69 18.26
N ASP A 151 12.73 27.36 18.97
CA ASP A 151 13.85 26.52 18.49
C ASP A 151 13.40 25.15 17.96
N GLU A 152 12.40 24.54 18.58
CA GLU A 152 11.88 23.25 18.18
C GLU A 152 11.12 23.34 16.85
N LEU A 153 10.34 24.40 16.66
CA LEU A 153 9.64 24.66 15.40
C LEU A 153 10.62 25.07 14.31
N ALA A 154 11.64 25.85 14.62
CA ALA A 154 12.70 26.22 13.70
C ALA A 154 13.43 24.97 13.18
N ARG A 155 13.85 24.09 14.08
CA ARG A 155 14.47 22.80 13.71
C ARG A 155 13.56 21.96 12.82
N ARG A 156 12.30 21.77 13.20
CA ARG A 156 11.33 21.01 12.37
C ARG A 156 11.11 21.62 11.01
N ALA A 157 11.11 22.94 10.89
CA ALA A 157 10.93 23.63 9.61
C ALA A 157 12.19 23.53 8.72
N VAL A 158 13.37 23.57 9.32
CA VAL A 158 14.66 23.53 8.62
C VAL A 158 15.11 22.11 8.27
N ASP A 159 14.87 21.14 9.16
CA ASP A 159 15.32 19.76 8.94
C ASP A 159 14.67 19.08 7.74
N GLY A 160 13.53 19.62 7.23
CA GLY A 160 12.84 19.07 6.08
C GLY A 160 12.31 17.64 6.32
N GLY A 161 11.73 17.04 5.30
CA GLY A 161 11.32 15.64 5.35
C GLY A 161 12.53 14.69 5.35
N THR A 162 12.45 13.61 6.11
CA THR A 162 13.43 12.53 6.07
C THR A 162 13.36 11.80 4.73
N GLU A 163 14.40 11.02 4.39
CA GLU A 163 14.37 10.18 3.18
C GLU A 163 13.13 9.28 3.14
N ILE A 164 12.72 8.74 4.28
CA ILE A 164 11.52 7.91 4.36
C ILE A 164 10.23 8.70 4.09
N ASP A 165 10.18 9.97 4.48
CA ASP A 165 9.02 10.83 4.20
C ASP A 165 8.89 11.13 2.71
N LEU A 166 10.02 11.35 2.03
CA LEU A 166 10.05 11.52 0.57
C LEU A 166 9.62 10.24 -0.16
N VAL A 167 10.09 9.09 0.28
CA VAL A 167 9.69 7.80 -0.29
C VAL A 167 8.20 7.54 -0.07
N ARG A 168 7.69 7.80 1.14
CA ARG A 168 6.27 7.65 1.46
C ARG A 168 5.40 8.58 0.62
N SER A 169 5.78 9.84 0.49
CA SER A 169 5.07 10.82 -0.34
C SER A 169 5.05 10.40 -1.81
N GLY A 170 6.21 10.02 -2.37
CA GLY A 170 6.29 9.56 -3.75
C GLY A 170 5.50 8.26 -4.00
N LEU A 171 5.49 7.36 -3.03
CA LEU A 171 4.69 6.14 -3.08
C LEU A 171 3.19 6.47 -3.06
N GLU A 172 2.76 7.32 -2.12
CA GLU A 172 1.35 7.73 -2.01
C GLU A 172 0.86 8.38 -3.31
N ASP A 173 1.62 9.31 -3.87
CA ASP A 173 1.28 9.97 -5.13
C ASP A 173 1.17 8.97 -6.29
N THR A 174 2.12 8.04 -6.39
CA THR A 174 2.14 7.01 -7.43
C THR A 174 0.93 6.09 -7.31
N MET A 175 0.63 5.61 -6.12
CA MET A 175 -0.49 4.71 -5.87
C MET A 175 -1.83 5.42 -6.10
N ARG A 176 -2.02 6.62 -5.58
CA ARG A 176 -3.25 7.41 -5.79
C ARG A 176 -3.51 7.72 -7.26
N ASN A 177 -2.49 8.14 -7.99
CA ASN A 177 -2.61 8.44 -9.42
C ASN A 177 -2.92 7.18 -10.23
N SER A 178 -2.29 6.05 -9.91
CA SER A 178 -2.57 4.77 -10.56
C SER A 178 -4.01 4.32 -10.30
N TYR A 179 -4.50 4.44 -9.05
CA TYR A 179 -5.89 4.11 -8.73
C TYR A 179 -6.89 4.97 -9.51
N ARG A 180 -6.67 6.28 -9.59
CA ARG A 180 -7.55 7.18 -10.37
C ARG A 180 -7.68 6.74 -11.81
N VAL A 181 -6.55 6.46 -12.48
CA VAL A 181 -6.56 6.03 -13.87
C VAL A 181 -7.28 4.68 -14.04
N ILE A 182 -7.07 3.73 -13.14
CA ILE A 182 -7.76 2.44 -13.15
C ILE A 182 -9.26 2.63 -12.89
N SER A 183 -9.60 3.44 -11.90
CA SER A 183 -10.99 3.74 -11.53
C SER A 183 -11.75 4.45 -12.65
N ASP A 184 -11.09 5.35 -13.39
CA ASP A 184 -11.67 6.03 -14.54
C ASP A 184 -12.03 5.03 -15.66
N VAL A 185 -11.22 3.99 -15.86
CA VAL A 185 -11.52 2.92 -16.81
C VAL A 185 -12.66 2.02 -16.29
N TRP A 186 -12.60 1.67 -15.01
CA TRP A 186 -13.61 0.82 -14.37
C TRP A 186 -15.01 1.45 -14.37
N ASN A 187 -15.09 2.78 -14.18
CA ASN A 187 -16.36 3.51 -14.10
C ASN A 187 -16.93 3.93 -15.48
N ARG A 188 -16.31 3.54 -16.60
CA ARG A 188 -16.88 3.83 -17.93
C ARG A 188 -18.13 3.00 -18.17
N GLU A 189 -19.20 3.66 -18.61
CA GLU A 189 -20.50 3.02 -18.86
C GLU A 189 -20.45 1.94 -19.96
N ASP A 190 -19.51 2.07 -20.90
CA ASP A 190 -19.31 1.17 -22.03
C ASP A 190 -18.42 -0.05 -21.73
N ALA A 191 -17.73 -0.03 -20.60
CA ALA A 191 -16.81 -1.08 -20.20
C ALA A 191 -17.37 -1.80 -18.96
N ALA A 192 -18.23 -2.79 -19.13
CA ALA A 192 -18.65 -3.68 -18.03
C ALA A 192 -17.46 -4.58 -17.58
N VAL A 193 -16.38 -3.95 -17.12
CA VAL A 193 -15.14 -4.62 -16.70
C VAL A 193 -14.97 -4.52 -15.19
N ASP A 194 -14.29 -5.50 -14.63
CA ASP A 194 -13.84 -5.46 -13.22
C ASP A 194 -12.55 -4.65 -13.05
N LEU A 195 -12.14 -4.40 -11.79
CA LEU A 195 -10.93 -3.63 -11.49
C LEU A 195 -9.66 -4.30 -12.02
N ARG A 196 -9.58 -5.64 -12.04
CA ARG A 196 -8.43 -6.37 -12.58
C ARG A 196 -8.31 -6.14 -14.08
N THR A 197 -9.41 -6.28 -14.80
CA THR A 197 -9.44 -6.01 -16.24
C THR A 197 -9.11 -4.55 -16.55
N ALA A 198 -9.69 -3.61 -15.81
CA ALA A 198 -9.40 -2.18 -15.95
C ALA A 198 -7.90 -1.88 -15.73
N ALA A 199 -7.29 -2.47 -14.69
CA ALA A 199 -5.87 -2.32 -14.41
C ALA A 199 -4.99 -2.90 -15.53
N MET A 200 -5.34 -4.07 -16.07
CA MET A 200 -4.64 -4.67 -17.22
C MET A 200 -4.78 -3.80 -18.47
N MET A 201 -5.96 -3.25 -18.75
CA MET A 201 -6.17 -2.33 -19.88
C MET A 201 -5.25 -1.10 -19.76
N VAL A 202 -5.18 -0.49 -18.59
CA VAL A 202 -4.28 0.65 -18.33
C VAL A 202 -2.82 0.26 -18.56
N ALA A 203 -2.38 -0.88 -18.06
CA ALA A 203 -1.01 -1.35 -18.22
C ALA A 203 -0.65 -1.59 -19.70
N VAL A 204 -1.49 -2.32 -20.43
CA VAL A 204 -1.30 -2.59 -21.87
C VAL A 204 -1.30 -1.30 -22.68
N GLN A 205 -2.22 -0.37 -22.40
CA GLN A 205 -2.28 0.91 -23.08
C GLN A 205 -1.00 1.73 -22.89
N ARG A 206 -0.44 1.78 -21.66
CA ARG A 206 0.82 2.48 -21.39
C ARG A 206 2.00 1.87 -22.16
N ILE A 207 2.06 0.55 -22.22
CA ILE A 207 3.09 -0.17 -22.99
C ILE A 207 2.94 0.16 -24.49
N ALA A 208 1.74 0.05 -25.03
CA ALA A 208 1.46 0.35 -26.44
C ALA A 208 1.84 1.81 -26.81
N GLN A 209 1.50 2.78 -25.96
CA GLN A 209 1.88 4.18 -26.15
C GLN A 209 3.41 4.37 -26.13
N SER A 210 4.11 3.64 -25.27
CA SER A 210 5.59 3.65 -25.24
C SER A 210 6.18 3.17 -26.55
N TYR A 211 5.69 2.04 -27.09
CA TYR A 211 6.14 1.53 -28.40
C TYR A 211 5.85 2.52 -29.52
N GLN A 212 4.65 3.07 -29.56
CA GLN A 212 4.27 4.09 -30.57
C GLN A 212 5.18 5.32 -30.49
N SER A 213 5.54 5.79 -29.30
CA SER A 213 6.44 6.92 -29.12
C SER A 213 7.88 6.67 -29.57
N LEU A 214 8.29 5.40 -29.57
CA LEU A 214 9.58 4.95 -30.06
C LEU A 214 9.59 4.67 -31.59
N GLY A 215 8.42 4.76 -32.26
CA GLY A 215 8.29 4.50 -33.69
C GLY A 215 8.35 2.99 -34.05
N ILE A 216 8.01 2.13 -33.11
CA ILE A 216 8.00 0.66 -33.28
C ILE A 216 6.56 0.18 -33.36
#